data_35749c289e38dc43cc4986ad778cdab4
#
_entry.id   35749c289e38dc43cc4986ad778cdab4
#
_cell.length_a   1.000
_cell.length_b   1.000
_cell.length_c   1.000
_cell.angle_alpha   90.00
_cell.angle_beta   90.00
_cell.angle_gamma   90.00
#
_symmetry.space_group_name_H-M   'P 1'
#
loop_
_entity.id
_entity.type
_entity.pdbx_description
1 polymer ?
#
loop_
_entity_poly.entity_id
_entity_poly.type
_entity_poly.pdbx_seq_one_letter_code
_entity_poly.pdbx_strand_id
1 'polypeptide(L)'
;MSRAQFLQLAGAGAAAVAVSGAFAGSAAAASRPAKTERPGPLLVDNVRGYTLARGKLRRFSRMLLTPEGRVAALDIGAAPKGIRRLDGRGRVLLPGLHDAHGHLWGLGALAVELNLVGTRSLKEAMDRLAAYDTAHPDDPWILGRGWNEVVWGLGRLPNAADLDPIVDDRPVWLGRVDGHAGVANTAALKAVGITAATPDPDGGRIVRDGAGNPTGVLIDAAQALVEDKLPEPTLEDVRARALAAQKQLGSVGMTSVSEAGTDASGVVVLRQLADEGALTIRVNAFLSYKAFTDIGADARTDSYADDMVRIRTVKQYIDGALGSHGAALLAPYADDPDTSGLLQVEPEELQRRVEQVVRGGYQSAVHAIGDRGNRVVLDAYEQTFRRVGDAGMRHRIEHVQVLSPEDIPRLRRLGIIASMQPVHATDDMNMAEDRIGAERIKGAYAWRTLIDQGTHLPSGSDFPVSSENPFDGLHAAVTRTDRDGKPAGGWYPEQAMTPVEALRSYTVEPAHAAHQEHVLGTLEPGKWGDFVLTDTDPFDLPSGRAVWQTKVLQTWVAGKRVGEYGDL
;
A
#
# COMPACT_ATOMS: atom_id res chain seq x y z
N MET A 1 -17.20 10.88 6.87
CA MET A 1 -17.20 11.28 8.31
C MET A 1 -16.91 12.77 8.42
N SER A 2 -17.74 13.54 9.14
CA SER A 2 -17.50 14.98 9.37
C SER A 2 -16.42 15.21 10.44
N ARG A 3 -15.80 16.42 10.47
CA ARG A 3 -14.82 16.80 11.51
C ARG A 3 -15.40 16.66 12.93
N ALA A 4 -16.67 17.00 13.12
CA ALA A 4 -17.31 16.86 14.43
C ALA A 4 -17.43 15.39 14.86
N GLN A 5 -17.82 14.50 13.97
CA GLN A 5 -17.86 13.05 14.21
C GLN A 5 -16.46 12.47 14.47
N PHE A 6 -15.45 12.92 13.71
CA PHE A 6 -14.06 12.53 13.94
C PHE A 6 -13.59 12.92 15.35
N LEU A 7 -13.81 14.17 15.77
CA LEU A 7 -13.39 14.64 17.10
C LEU A 7 -14.13 13.91 18.23
N GLN A 8 -15.41 13.58 18.04
CA GLN A 8 -16.18 12.82 19.01
C GLN A 8 -15.63 11.38 19.18
N LEU A 9 -15.29 10.71 18.10
CA LEU A 9 -14.76 9.34 18.11
C LEU A 9 -13.29 9.28 18.52
N ALA A 10 -12.48 10.25 18.10
CA ALA A 10 -11.07 10.33 18.49
C ALA A 10 -10.90 10.76 19.97
N GLY A 11 -11.87 11.48 20.56
CA GLY A 11 -11.87 11.88 21.96
C GLY A 11 -12.41 10.82 22.92
N ALA A 12 -13.16 9.84 22.45
CA ALA A 12 -13.76 8.80 23.28
C ALA A 12 -12.74 7.85 23.94
N GLY A 13 -11.51 7.78 23.39
CA GLY A 13 -10.39 7.04 24.00
C GLY A 13 -9.77 7.70 25.24
N ALA A 14 -10.08 9.00 25.53
CA ALA A 14 -9.48 9.78 26.62
C ALA A 14 -10.48 10.21 27.71
N ALA A 15 -11.78 9.95 27.57
CA ALA A 15 -12.80 10.41 28.51
C ALA A 15 -13.88 9.34 28.78
N ALA A 16 -13.55 8.35 29.58
CA ALA A 16 -14.54 7.68 30.42
C ALA A 16 -14.56 8.43 31.76
N VAL A 17 -15.67 9.09 32.02
CA VAL A 17 -16.23 9.60 33.29
C VAL A 17 -16.67 11.08 33.18
N ALA A 18 -17.97 11.27 33.03
CA ALA A 18 -18.84 11.98 33.97
C ALA A 18 -20.20 12.28 33.29
N VAL A 19 -21.16 11.39 33.45
CA VAL A 19 -22.57 11.77 33.48
C VAL A 19 -23.12 11.24 34.81
N SER A 20 -23.29 12.14 35.75
CA SER A 20 -24.02 11.90 37.00
C SER A 20 -25.53 11.85 36.74
N GLY A 21 -26.08 10.66 36.84
CA GLY A 21 -27.52 10.40 36.89
C GLY A 21 -27.74 9.19 37.79
N ALA A 22 -28.38 9.43 38.95
CA ALA A 22 -28.58 8.48 40.02
C ALA A 22 -29.42 7.26 39.59
N PHE A 23 -28.85 6.07 39.65
CA PHE A 23 -29.52 4.81 39.97
C PHE A 23 -28.59 3.96 40.81
N ALA A 24 -29.04 3.65 42.04
CA ALA A 24 -28.36 2.76 42.96
C ALA A 24 -28.45 1.31 42.44
N GLY A 25 -27.33 0.69 42.17
CA GLY A 25 -27.20 -0.72 41.82
C GLY A 25 -25.70 -1.06 41.71
N SER A 26 -25.21 -1.83 42.67
CA SER A 26 -23.88 -2.46 42.84
C SER A 26 -22.79 -2.08 41.81
N ALA A 27 -21.84 -1.29 42.27
CA ALA A 27 -20.61 -0.99 41.54
C ALA A 27 -19.77 -2.28 41.38
N ALA A 28 -19.85 -2.90 40.20
CA ALA A 28 -18.77 -3.73 39.71
C ALA A 28 -17.65 -2.75 39.30
N ALA A 29 -16.55 -2.78 40.03
CA ALA A 29 -15.35 -2.02 39.72
C ALA A 29 -14.94 -2.35 38.28
N ALA A 30 -15.04 -1.37 37.37
CA ALA A 30 -14.43 -1.45 36.06
C ALA A 30 -12.92 -1.64 36.28
N SER A 31 -12.46 -2.88 36.07
CA SER A 31 -11.04 -3.22 36.09
C SER A 31 -10.35 -2.36 35.02
N ARG A 32 -9.41 -1.50 35.42
CA ARG A 32 -8.41 -0.94 34.53
C ARG A 32 -7.89 -2.06 33.68
N PRO A 33 -7.73 -1.87 32.34
CA PRO A 33 -7.07 -2.87 31.54
C PRO A 33 -5.73 -3.18 32.21
N ALA A 34 -5.50 -4.46 32.51
CA ALA A 34 -4.27 -4.91 33.10
C ALA A 34 -3.14 -4.39 32.21
N LYS A 35 -2.18 -3.65 32.79
CA LYS A 35 -0.93 -3.34 32.10
C LYS A 35 -0.38 -4.70 31.69
N THR A 36 -0.42 -5.02 30.40
CA THR A 36 0.24 -6.21 29.87
C THR A 36 1.70 -6.10 30.31
N GLU A 37 2.15 -7.04 31.16
CA GLU A 37 3.55 -7.07 31.59
C GLU A 37 4.40 -7.02 30.32
N ARG A 38 5.27 -6.00 30.23
CA ARG A 38 6.19 -5.89 29.08
C ARG A 38 7.06 -7.14 29.12
N PRO A 39 7.17 -7.90 28.02
CA PRO A 39 8.04 -9.05 28.02
C PRO A 39 9.46 -8.59 28.35
N GLY A 40 10.19 -9.35 29.18
CA GLY A 40 11.58 -9.02 29.54
C GLY A 40 12.48 -8.93 28.29
N PRO A 41 13.75 -8.50 28.46
CA PRO A 41 14.68 -8.35 27.35
C PRO A 41 14.81 -9.65 26.55
N LEU A 42 15.05 -9.55 25.24
CA LEU A 42 15.16 -10.70 24.33
C LEU A 42 16.55 -10.75 23.70
N LEU A 43 17.22 -11.89 23.81
CA LEU A 43 18.40 -12.20 23.02
C LEU A 43 18.01 -13.01 21.80
N VAL A 44 18.23 -12.47 20.62
CA VAL A 44 18.22 -13.19 19.35
C VAL A 44 19.66 -13.68 19.12
N ASP A 45 19.85 -14.99 19.00
CA ASP A 45 21.15 -15.64 18.94
C ASP A 45 21.25 -16.57 17.73
N ASN A 46 22.45 -16.93 17.32
CA ASN A 46 22.69 -17.88 16.24
C ASN A 46 21.96 -17.49 14.93
N VAL A 47 22.18 -16.28 14.45
CA VAL A 47 21.64 -15.76 13.19
C VAL A 47 22.73 -15.32 12.22
N ARG A 48 22.43 -15.33 10.93
CA ARG A 48 23.16 -14.58 9.90
C ARG A 48 22.46 -13.23 9.72
N GLY A 49 22.74 -12.31 10.64
CA GLY A 49 22.08 -11.02 10.69
C GLY A 49 22.72 -9.98 9.77
N TYR A 50 21.90 -9.16 9.13
CA TYR A 50 22.30 -8.02 8.31
C TYR A 50 21.65 -6.74 8.81
N THR A 51 22.37 -5.62 8.70
CA THR A 51 21.82 -4.27 8.89
C THR A 51 22.64 -3.25 8.12
N LEU A 52 22.06 -2.10 7.80
CA LEU A 52 22.71 -1.01 7.06
C LEU A 52 23.18 0.09 8.04
N ALA A 53 24.14 -0.25 8.89
CA ALA A 53 24.67 0.69 9.85
C ALA A 53 25.52 1.79 9.18
N ARG A 54 25.18 3.05 9.42
CA ARG A 54 25.88 4.21 8.84
C ARG A 54 26.06 4.11 7.33
N GLY A 55 25.02 3.60 6.63
CA GLY A 55 25.01 3.44 5.19
C GLY A 55 25.83 2.26 4.64
N LYS A 56 26.40 1.41 5.50
CA LYS A 56 27.19 0.25 5.11
C LYS A 56 26.56 -1.06 5.58
N LEU A 57 26.60 -2.08 4.75
CA LEU A 57 26.14 -3.42 5.13
C LEU A 57 27.04 -3.96 6.25
N ARG A 58 26.45 -4.23 7.41
CA ARG A 58 27.08 -4.88 8.55
C ARG A 58 26.45 -6.24 8.78
N ARG A 59 27.28 -7.26 9.05
CA ARG A 59 26.85 -8.58 9.50
C ARG A 59 26.94 -8.67 11.03
N PHE A 60 26.07 -9.50 11.63
CA PHE A 60 26.10 -9.81 13.04
C PHE A 60 25.52 -11.21 13.29
N SER A 61 25.82 -11.78 14.45
CA SER A 61 25.34 -13.12 14.84
C SER A 61 24.39 -13.09 16.04
N ARG A 62 24.36 -11.96 16.77
CA ARG A 62 23.60 -11.76 18.00
C ARG A 62 22.99 -10.38 18.06
N MET A 63 21.77 -10.29 18.59
CA MET A 63 21.10 -9.01 18.84
C MET A 63 20.39 -9.08 20.19
N LEU A 64 20.68 -8.11 21.06
CA LEU A 64 19.97 -7.92 22.31
C LEU A 64 18.91 -6.85 22.17
N LEU A 65 17.68 -7.14 22.56
CA LEU A 65 16.59 -6.17 22.64
C LEU A 65 16.28 -5.84 24.10
N THR A 66 15.94 -4.56 24.35
CA THR A 66 15.43 -4.09 25.64
C THR A 66 14.02 -4.64 25.90
N PRO A 67 13.47 -4.54 27.13
CA PRO A 67 12.08 -4.91 27.42
C PRO A 67 11.04 -4.14 26.57
N GLU A 68 11.38 -2.94 26.11
CA GLU A 68 10.56 -2.11 25.23
C GLU A 68 10.61 -2.56 23.77
N GLY A 69 11.53 -3.48 23.41
CA GLY A 69 11.71 -3.98 22.06
C GLY A 69 12.67 -3.15 21.20
N ARG A 70 13.52 -2.32 21.81
CA ARG A 70 14.56 -1.57 21.09
C ARG A 70 15.85 -2.37 21.04
N VAL A 71 16.64 -2.21 19.99
CA VAL A 71 17.98 -2.78 19.92
C VAL A 71 18.86 -2.15 21.00
N ALA A 72 19.36 -2.99 21.91
CA ALA A 72 20.32 -2.56 22.93
C ALA A 72 21.76 -2.68 22.41
N ALA A 73 22.09 -3.79 21.78
CA ALA A 73 23.43 -4.04 21.21
C ALA A 73 23.41 -5.16 20.18
N LEU A 74 24.42 -5.18 19.31
CA LEU A 74 24.75 -6.29 18.40
C LEU A 74 26.05 -6.96 18.85
N ASP A 75 26.17 -8.27 18.58
CA ASP A 75 27.36 -9.11 18.83
C ASP A 75 27.85 -9.03 20.28
N ILE A 76 26.92 -9.04 21.24
CA ILE A 76 27.27 -9.09 22.66
C ILE A 76 28.00 -10.38 22.99
N GLY A 77 28.94 -10.33 23.91
CA GLY A 77 29.68 -11.51 24.41
C GLY A 77 28.79 -12.41 25.27
N ALA A 78 28.93 -12.34 26.61
CA ALA A 78 28.10 -13.13 27.51
C ALA A 78 26.68 -12.58 27.58
N ALA A 79 25.68 -13.45 27.43
CA ALA A 79 24.29 -13.10 27.60
C ALA A 79 23.95 -12.92 29.09
N PRO A 80 23.10 -11.94 29.46
CA PRO A 80 22.58 -11.83 30.82
C PRO A 80 21.85 -13.11 31.24
N LYS A 81 21.95 -13.50 32.53
CA LYS A 81 21.21 -14.65 33.06
C LYS A 81 19.71 -14.35 33.09
N GLY A 82 18.89 -15.37 32.85
CA GLY A 82 17.41 -15.27 32.93
C GLY A 82 16.75 -14.52 31.79
N ILE A 83 17.49 -14.16 30.74
CA ILE A 83 16.94 -13.48 29.56
C ILE A 83 16.17 -14.44 28.64
N ARG A 84 15.07 -13.97 28.06
CA ARG A 84 14.40 -14.69 26.97
C ARG A 84 15.35 -14.87 25.79
N ARG A 85 15.28 -16.02 25.12
CA ARG A 85 16.15 -16.31 23.97
C ARG A 85 15.33 -16.79 22.78
N LEU A 86 15.72 -16.30 21.61
CA LEU A 86 15.31 -16.79 20.31
C LEU A 86 16.57 -17.36 19.62
N ASP A 87 16.62 -18.68 19.46
CA ASP A 87 17.65 -19.34 18.65
C ASP A 87 17.25 -19.25 17.16
N GLY A 88 17.97 -18.49 16.38
CA GLY A 88 17.73 -18.35 14.95
C GLY A 88 18.22 -19.51 14.11
N ARG A 89 18.84 -20.55 14.70
CA ARG A 89 19.29 -21.80 14.03
C ARG A 89 20.11 -21.53 12.76
N GLY A 90 20.90 -20.48 12.73
CA GLY A 90 21.68 -20.09 11.58
C GLY A 90 20.89 -19.45 10.42
N ARG A 91 19.61 -19.16 10.63
CA ARG A 91 18.73 -18.51 9.64
C ARG A 91 19.15 -17.05 9.40
N VAL A 92 18.70 -16.50 8.28
CA VAL A 92 18.98 -15.11 7.94
C VAL A 92 18.05 -14.18 8.70
N LEU A 93 18.61 -13.10 9.23
CA LEU A 93 17.87 -12.03 9.89
C LEU A 93 18.10 -10.73 9.12
N LEU A 94 17.00 -10.14 8.63
CA LEU A 94 16.99 -8.83 7.98
C LEU A 94 16.29 -7.81 8.89
N PRO A 95 16.63 -6.49 8.79
CA PRO A 95 15.80 -5.43 9.37
C PRO A 95 14.36 -5.57 8.88
N GLY A 96 13.42 -5.10 9.67
CA GLY A 96 12.02 -5.07 9.27
C GLY A 96 11.83 -4.35 7.93
N LEU A 97 11.11 -4.98 7.03
CA LEU A 97 10.85 -4.44 5.70
C LEU A 97 9.68 -3.45 5.77
N HIS A 98 9.80 -2.36 5.01
CA HIS A 98 8.83 -1.28 4.96
C HIS A 98 8.41 -1.05 3.50
N ASP A 99 7.15 -1.28 3.20
CA ASP A 99 6.56 -0.90 1.92
C ASP A 99 6.33 0.62 1.90
N ALA A 100 6.98 1.31 0.97
CA ALA A 100 6.92 2.77 0.91
C ALA A 100 5.63 3.31 0.28
N HIS A 101 4.84 2.46 -0.37
CA HIS A 101 3.60 2.81 -1.03
C HIS A 101 2.72 1.57 -1.22
N GLY A 102 1.69 1.44 -0.43
CA GLY A 102 0.70 0.38 -0.55
C GLY A 102 -0.68 0.84 -0.10
N HIS A 103 -1.70 0.07 -0.39
CA HIS A 103 -3.08 0.37 -0.07
C HIS A 103 -3.64 -0.66 0.94
N LEU A 104 -3.35 -0.42 2.23
CA LEU A 104 -3.75 -1.29 3.35
C LEU A 104 -5.24 -1.60 3.32
N TRP A 105 -6.06 -0.58 3.08
CA TRP A 105 -7.52 -0.73 3.05
C TRP A 105 -7.97 -1.58 1.87
N GLY A 106 -7.33 -1.41 0.70
CA GLY A 106 -7.60 -2.21 -0.50
C GLY A 106 -7.20 -3.68 -0.33
N LEU A 107 -6.03 -3.94 0.27
CA LEU A 107 -5.58 -5.30 0.57
C LEU A 107 -6.52 -5.99 1.56
N GLY A 108 -6.93 -5.25 2.59
CA GLY A 108 -7.88 -5.75 3.58
C GLY A 108 -9.25 -6.05 2.98
N ALA A 109 -9.74 -5.20 2.10
CA ALA A 109 -10.98 -5.45 1.37
C ALA A 109 -10.91 -6.74 0.56
N LEU A 110 -9.83 -6.97 -0.19
CA LEU A 110 -9.60 -8.24 -0.93
C LEU A 110 -9.58 -9.48 -0.03
N ALA A 111 -9.22 -9.32 1.24
CA ALA A 111 -9.14 -10.43 2.19
C ALA A 111 -10.48 -10.74 2.88
N VAL A 112 -11.40 -9.76 2.97
CA VAL A 112 -12.69 -9.92 3.68
C VAL A 112 -13.89 -9.89 2.74
N GLU A 113 -13.78 -9.32 1.55
CA GLU A 113 -14.80 -9.29 0.51
C GLU A 113 -14.67 -10.51 -0.43
N LEU A 114 -15.64 -10.69 -1.33
CA LEU A 114 -15.59 -11.80 -2.29
C LEU A 114 -14.42 -11.64 -3.26
N ASN A 115 -13.44 -12.51 -3.13
CA ASN A 115 -12.25 -12.54 -3.99
C ASN A 115 -12.40 -13.59 -5.10
N LEU A 116 -12.50 -13.12 -6.37
CA LEU A 116 -12.57 -13.96 -7.55
C LEU A 116 -11.24 -14.09 -8.30
N VAL A 117 -10.16 -13.46 -7.80
CA VAL A 117 -8.83 -13.57 -8.43
C VAL A 117 -8.40 -15.03 -8.49
N GLY A 118 -7.87 -15.45 -9.64
CA GLY A 118 -7.38 -16.80 -9.86
C GLY A 118 -8.48 -17.83 -10.19
N THR A 119 -9.76 -17.45 -10.25
CA THR A 119 -10.82 -18.34 -10.78
C THR A 119 -10.55 -18.67 -12.26
N ARG A 120 -10.79 -19.92 -12.64
CA ARG A 120 -10.47 -20.46 -13.98
C ARG A 120 -11.71 -20.65 -14.86
N SER A 121 -12.89 -20.42 -14.32
CA SER A 121 -14.17 -20.54 -15.03
C SER A 121 -15.25 -19.69 -14.37
N LEU A 122 -16.29 -19.35 -15.15
CA LEU A 122 -17.51 -18.72 -14.61
C LEU A 122 -18.12 -19.59 -13.49
N LYS A 123 -18.15 -20.92 -13.67
CA LYS A 123 -18.68 -21.83 -12.65
C LYS A 123 -17.94 -21.68 -11.31
N GLU A 124 -16.60 -21.68 -11.33
CA GLU A 124 -15.81 -21.51 -10.10
C GLU A 124 -16.08 -20.15 -9.43
N ALA A 125 -16.24 -19.08 -10.23
CA ALA A 125 -16.59 -17.77 -9.70
C ALA A 125 -17.97 -17.77 -9.04
N MET A 126 -18.97 -18.42 -9.67
CA MET A 126 -20.31 -18.55 -9.10
C MET A 126 -20.35 -19.45 -7.86
N ASP A 127 -19.56 -20.52 -7.84
CA ASP A 127 -19.42 -21.35 -6.63
C ASP A 127 -18.84 -20.54 -5.46
N ARG A 128 -17.86 -19.65 -5.71
CA ARG A 128 -17.32 -18.73 -4.67
C ARG A 128 -18.37 -17.71 -4.23
N LEU A 129 -19.14 -17.15 -5.17
CA LEU A 129 -20.23 -16.24 -4.84
C LEU A 129 -21.27 -16.91 -3.92
N ALA A 130 -21.70 -18.14 -4.24
CA ALA A 130 -22.63 -18.89 -3.42
C ALA A 130 -22.09 -19.21 -2.01
N ALA A 131 -20.81 -19.55 -1.93
CA ALA A 131 -20.16 -19.81 -0.64
C ALA A 131 -20.05 -18.54 0.20
N TYR A 132 -19.73 -17.40 -0.41
CA TYR A 132 -19.68 -16.10 0.25
C TYR A 132 -21.05 -15.66 0.75
N ASP A 133 -22.07 -15.76 -0.08
CA ASP A 133 -23.45 -15.47 0.24
C ASP A 133 -23.93 -16.26 1.48
N THR A 134 -23.66 -17.55 1.49
CA THR A 134 -24.00 -18.44 2.62
C THR A 134 -23.25 -18.05 3.91
N ALA A 135 -22.01 -17.61 3.80
CA ALA A 135 -21.18 -17.24 4.96
C ALA A 135 -21.52 -15.84 5.51
N HIS A 136 -22.12 -14.98 4.71
CA HIS A 136 -22.40 -13.57 5.03
C HIS A 136 -23.87 -13.22 4.77
N PRO A 137 -24.84 -13.88 5.45
CA PRO A 137 -26.27 -13.70 5.17
C PRO A 137 -26.82 -12.31 5.50
N ASP A 138 -26.14 -11.58 6.40
CA ASP A 138 -26.59 -10.27 6.91
C ASP A 138 -25.97 -9.08 6.14
N ASP A 139 -25.05 -9.32 5.21
CA ASP A 139 -24.44 -8.24 4.42
C ASP A 139 -25.49 -7.61 3.49
N PRO A 140 -25.68 -6.28 3.55
CA PRO A 140 -26.70 -5.61 2.72
C PRO A 140 -26.35 -5.60 1.22
N TRP A 141 -25.06 -5.74 0.88
CA TRP A 141 -24.50 -5.87 -0.45
C TRP A 141 -23.44 -6.97 -0.44
N ILE A 142 -23.34 -7.73 -1.51
CA ILE A 142 -22.15 -8.54 -1.78
C ILE A 142 -21.24 -7.73 -2.69
N LEU A 143 -20.08 -7.38 -2.13
CA LEU A 143 -19.01 -6.70 -2.87
C LEU A 143 -17.87 -7.67 -3.13
N GLY A 144 -17.26 -7.55 -4.30
CA GLY A 144 -16.13 -8.40 -4.66
C GLY A 144 -15.42 -7.94 -5.92
N ARG A 145 -14.32 -8.62 -6.25
CA ARG A 145 -13.56 -8.30 -7.45
C ARG A 145 -12.73 -9.47 -7.94
N GLY A 146 -12.19 -9.30 -9.15
CA GLY A 146 -11.18 -10.21 -9.68
C GLY A 146 -11.69 -11.17 -10.74
N TRP A 147 -12.91 -10.94 -11.28
CA TRP A 147 -13.36 -11.74 -12.40
C TRP A 147 -12.55 -11.43 -13.67
N ASN A 148 -12.34 -12.47 -14.50
CA ASN A 148 -11.58 -12.37 -15.74
C ASN A 148 -12.15 -13.36 -16.79
N GLU A 149 -13.02 -12.86 -17.65
CA GLU A 149 -13.72 -13.65 -18.68
C GLU A 149 -12.78 -14.21 -19.73
N VAL A 150 -11.62 -13.58 -19.94
CA VAL A 150 -10.61 -14.05 -20.89
C VAL A 150 -9.98 -15.35 -20.39
N VAL A 151 -9.60 -15.38 -19.09
CA VAL A 151 -9.07 -16.59 -18.43
C VAL A 151 -10.12 -17.70 -18.41
N TRP A 152 -11.40 -17.33 -18.23
CA TRP A 152 -12.50 -18.29 -18.23
C TRP A 152 -12.83 -18.85 -19.61
N GLY A 153 -12.33 -18.25 -20.69
CA GLY A 153 -12.69 -18.62 -22.07
C GLY A 153 -14.18 -18.41 -22.36
N LEU A 154 -14.84 -17.46 -21.68
CA LEU A 154 -16.28 -17.28 -21.72
C LEU A 154 -16.76 -16.73 -23.08
N GLY A 155 -15.91 -16.02 -23.80
CA GLY A 155 -16.22 -15.41 -25.10
C GLY A 155 -17.21 -14.24 -25.04
N ARG A 156 -17.63 -13.83 -23.85
CA ARG A 156 -18.46 -12.67 -23.55
C ARG A 156 -18.14 -12.14 -22.15
N LEU A 157 -18.61 -10.94 -21.82
CA LEU A 157 -18.58 -10.47 -20.43
C LEU A 157 -19.61 -11.24 -19.58
N PRO A 158 -19.34 -11.51 -18.28
CA PRO A 158 -20.37 -11.99 -17.36
C PRO A 158 -21.45 -10.92 -17.22
N ASN A 159 -22.67 -11.32 -16.89
CA ASN A 159 -23.80 -10.39 -16.80
C ASN A 159 -24.74 -10.74 -15.65
N ALA A 160 -25.78 -9.93 -15.42
CA ALA A 160 -26.74 -10.14 -14.33
C ALA A 160 -27.38 -11.55 -14.36
N ALA A 161 -27.66 -12.09 -15.55
CA ALA A 161 -28.25 -13.43 -15.66
C ALA A 161 -27.31 -14.57 -15.25
N ASP A 162 -26.01 -14.31 -15.12
CA ASP A 162 -25.06 -15.29 -14.55
C ASP A 162 -25.09 -15.24 -13.02
N LEU A 163 -25.38 -14.06 -12.42
CA LEU A 163 -25.37 -13.82 -10.97
C LEU A 163 -26.73 -14.11 -10.32
N ASP A 164 -27.83 -13.68 -10.97
CA ASP A 164 -29.20 -13.79 -10.42
C ASP A 164 -29.59 -15.21 -9.97
N PRO A 165 -29.19 -16.30 -10.66
CA PRO A 165 -29.50 -17.66 -10.19
C PRO A 165 -28.79 -18.03 -8.86
N ILE A 166 -27.78 -17.27 -8.46
CA ILE A 166 -27.02 -17.51 -7.22
C ILE A 166 -27.51 -16.59 -6.10
N VAL A 167 -27.69 -15.28 -6.41
CA VAL A 167 -28.16 -14.28 -5.46
C VAL A 167 -29.15 -13.35 -6.16
N ASP A 168 -30.43 -13.45 -5.84
CA ASP A 168 -31.50 -12.63 -6.43
C ASP A 168 -32.19 -11.68 -5.41
N ASP A 169 -31.99 -11.91 -4.12
CA ASP A 169 -32.67 -11.22 -3.02
C ASP A 169 -31.92 -9.97 -2.52
N ARG A 170 -30.61 -9.84 -2.83
CA ARG A 170 -29.79 -8.69 -2.44
C ARG A 170 -28.83 -8.24 -3.54
N PRO A 171 -28.39 -6.97 -3.50
CA PRO A 171 -27.48 -6.43 -4.50
C PRO A 171 -26.09 -7.09 -4.48
N VAL A 172 -25.57 -7.39 -5.67
CA VAL A 172 -24.21 -7.91 -5.92
C VAL A 172 -23.49 -6.96 -6.87
N TRP A 173 -22.26 -6.54 -6.53
CA TRP A 173 -21.37 -5.77 -7.38
C TRP A 173 -19.97 -6.39 -7.40
N LEU A 174 -19.51 -6.82 -8.57
CA LEU A 174 -18.23 -7.51 -8.75
C LEU A 174 -17.36 -6.79 -9.78
N GLY A 175 -16.21 -6.26 -9.35
CA GLY A 175 -15.25 -5.61 -10.22
C GLY A 175 -14.41 -6.61 -11.04
N ARG A 176 -14.06 -6.24 -12.28
CA ARG A 176 -13.09 -6.95 -13.10
C ARG A 176 -11.69 -6.85 -12.51
N VAL A 177 -10.83 -7.80 -12.84
CA VAL A 177 -9.46 -7.87 -12.32
C VAL A 177 -8.64 -6.59 -12.56
N ASP A 178 -8.85 -5.92 -13.70
CA ASP A 178 -8.17 -4.68 -14.08
C ASP A 178 -8.86 -3.39 -13.58
N GLY A 179 -10.07 -3.52 -13.00
CA GLY A 179 -10.83 -2.37 -12.50
C GLY A 179 -11.57 -1.55 -13.56
N HIS A 180 -11.46 -1.90 -14.86
CA HIS A 180 -12.10 -1.15 -15.95
C HIS A 180 -13.53 -1.59 -16.28
N ALA A 181 -14.06 -2.59 -15.60
CA ALA A 181 -15.44 -3.01 -15.70
C ALA A 181 -15.96 -3.60 -14.38
N GLY A 182 -17.25 -3.49 -14.17
CA GLY A 182 -17.95 -4.18 -13.09
C GLY A 182 -19.23 -4.83 -13.58
N VAL A 183 -19.69 -5.85 -12.86
CA VAL A 183 -20.96 -6.53 -13.13
C VAL A 183 -21.87 -6.47 -11.90
N ALA A 184 -23.08 -5.98 -12.11
CA ALA A 184 -24.16 -5.92 -11.15
C ALA A 184 -25.19 -7.04 -11.44
N ASN A 185 -25.77 -7.63 -10.41
CA ASN A 185 -26.97 -8.44 -10.55
C ASN A 185 -28.23 -7.54 -10.73
N THR A 186 -29.37 -8.13 -11.02
CA THR A 186 -30.64 -7.40 -11.21
C THR A 186 -31.04 -6.61 -9.95
N ALA A 187 -30.82 -7.14 -8.76
CA ALA A 187 -31.10 -6.46 -7.50
C ALA A 187 -30.25 -5.20 -7.34
N ALA A 188 -28.95 -5.23 -7.70
CA ALA A 188 -28.05 -4.08 -7.67
C ALA A 188 -28.47 -2.99 -8.67
N LEU A 189 -28.75 -3.35 -9.93
CA LEU A 189 -29.25 -2.40 -10.93
C LEU A 189 -30.51 -1.66 -10.43
N LYS A 190 -31.43 -2.40 -9.82
CA LYS A 190 -32.66 -1.85 -9.24
C LYS A 190 -32.35 -0.93 -8.06
N ALA A 191 -31.47 -1.34 -7.15
CA ALA A 191 -31.10 -0.57 -5.97
C ALA A 191 -30.49 0.80 -6.32
N VAL A 192 -29.69 0.87 -7.41
CA VAL A 192 -29.07 2.12 -7.86
C VAL A 192 -29.89 2.87 -8.91
N GLY A 193 -31.02 2.30 -9.38
CA GLY A 193 -31.95 2.94 -10.32
C GLY A 193 -31.46 2.96 -11.77
N ILE A 194 -30.61 2.02 -12.18
CA ILE A 194 -30.17 1.88 -13.57
C ILE A 194 -31.25 1.16 -14.39
N THR A 195 -31.67 1.78 -15.49
CA THR A 195 -32.73 1.30 -16.37
C THR A 195 -32.34 1.43 -17.85
N ALA A 196 -33.19 0.98 -18.77
CA ALA A 196 -32.99 1.22 -20.20
C ALA A 196 -32.92 2.71 -20.58
N ALA A 197 -33.52 3.58 -19.77
CA ALA A 197 -33.51 5.04 -19.99
C ALA A 197 -32.28 5.74 -19.40
N THR A 198 -31.45 5.08 -18.59
CA THR A 198 -30.26 5.68 -17.99
C THR A 198 -29.23 5.95 -19.08
N PRO A 199 -28.76 7.19 -19.30
CA PRO A 199 -27.75 7.48 -20.33
C PRO A 199 -26.38 6.93 -19.93
N ASP A 200 -25.55 6.66 -20.92
CA ASP A 200 -24.14 6.42 -20.68
C ASP A 200 -23.47 7.73 -20.23
N PRO A 201 -22.67 7.72 -19.16
CA PRO A 201 -21.91 8.90 -18.76
C PRO A 201 -20.71 9.14 -19.69
N ASP A 202 -20.21 10.38 -19.72
CA ASP A 202 -18.99 10.72 -20.47
C ASP A 202 -17.82 9.82 -20.00
N GLY A 203 -17.15 9.19 -20.95
CA GLY A 203 -16.04 8.26 -20.67
C GLY A 203 -16.46 6.90 -20.09
N GLY A 204 -17.76 6.55 -20.11
CA GLY A 204 -18.25 5.26 -19.63
C GLY A 204 -19.36 4.67 -20.47
N ARG A 205 -19.60 3.37 -20.34
CA ARG A 205 -20.64 2.66 -21.09
C ARG A 205 -21.40 1.66 -20.23
N ILE A 206 -22.74 1.71 -20.31
CA ILE A 206 -23.63 0.67 -19.80
C ILE A 206 -23.81 -0.35 -20.93
N VAL A 207 -23.38 -1.60 -20.72
CA VAL A 207 -23.58 -2.66 -21.71
C VAL A 207 -25.06 -3.07 -21.76
N ARG A 208 -25.67 -3.06 -22.94
CA ARG A 208 -27.09 -3.36 -23.16
C ARG A 208 -27.28 -4.58 -24.03
N ASP A 209 -28.40 -5.25 -23.84
CA ASP A 209 -28.87 -6.32 -24.69
C ASP A 209 -29.48 -5.79 -26.04
N GLY A 210 -29.90 -6.69 -26.91
CA GLY A 210 -30.52 -6.32 -28.22
C GLY A 210 -31.86 -5.57 -28.09
N ALA A 211 -32.47 -5.54 -26.91
CA ALA A 211 -33.69 -4.79 -26.60
C ALA A 211 -33.42 -3.45 -25.93
N GLY A 212 -32.14 -3.14 -25.67
CA GLY A 212 -31.72 -1.90 -25.01
C GLY A 212 -31.69 -1.95 -23.47
N ASN A 213 -31.94 -3.11 -22.86
CA ASN A 213 -31.90 -3.24 -21.41
C ASN A 213 -30.45 -3.39 -20.90
N PRO A 214 -30.12 -2.79 -19.73
CA PRO A 214 -28.83 -3.00 -19.09
C PRO A 214 -28.58 -4.49 -18.78
N THR A 215 -27.43 -5.00 -19.18
CA THR A 215 -27.03 -6.39 -18.92
C THR A 215 -26.45 -6.61 -17.51
N GLY A 216 -26.22 -5.55 -16.76
CA GLY A 216 -25.50 -5.55 -15.49
C GLY A 216 -24.04 -5.11 -15.64
N VAL A 217 -23.46 -5.11 -16.83
CA VAL A 217 -22.06 -4.71 -17.04
C VAL A 217 -21.96 -3.21 -17.25
N LEU A 218 -21.06 -2.59 -16.44
CA LEU A 218 -20.70 -1.18 -16.52
C LEU A 218 -19.19 -1.07 -16.78
N ILE A 219 -18.81 -0.20 -17.72
CA ILE A 219 -17.43 -0.03 -18.19
C ILE A 219 -16.95 1.39 -17.86
N ASP A 220 -15.70 1.50 -17.40
CA ASP A 220 -14.99 2.76 -17.10
C ASP A 220 -15.84 3.70 -16.21
N ALA A 221 -16.06 4.95 -16.62
CA ALA A 221 -16.80 5.94 -15.84
C ALA A 221 -18.26 5.52 -15.50
N ALA A 222 -18.84 4.55 -16.21
CA ALA A 222 -20.17 4.06 -15.86
C ALA A 222 -20.21 3.29 -14.54
N GLN A 223 -19.10 2.75 -14.06
CA GLN A 223 -19.01 2.07 -12.76
C GLN A 223 -19.44 2.99 -11.61
N ALA A 224 -19.13 4.28 -11.68
CA ALA A 224 -19.53 5.27 -10.69
C ALA A 224 -21.05 5.34 -10.46
N LEU A 225 -21.87 4.94 -11.44
CA LEU A 225 -23.32 4.85 -11.28
C LEU A 225 -23.75 3.86 -10.18
N VAL A 226 -22.92 2.86 -9.91
CA VAL A 226 -23.09 1.90 -8.80
C VAL A 226 -22.22 2.32 -7.62
N GLU A 227 -20.93 2.55 -7.83
CA GLU A 227 -19.93 2.76 -6.77
C GLU A 227 -20.25 3.96 -5.88
N ASP A 228 -20.74 5.06 -6.44
CA ASP A 228 -21.15 6.25 -5.68
C ASP A 228 -22.38 6.01 -4.78
N LYS A 229 -23.08 4.89 -4.96
CA LYS A 229 -24.26 4.51 -4.19
C LYS A 229 -24.05 3.30 -3.29
N LEU A 230 -22.86 2.74 -3.29
CA LEU A 230 -22.52 1.70 -2.34
C LEU A 230 -22.61 2.25 -0.90
N PRO A 231 -23.02 1.42 0.06
CA PRO A 231 -23.03 1.83 1.47
C PRO A 231 -21.60 2.18 1.90
N GLU A 232 -21.48 3.31 2.61
CA GLU A 232 -20.19 3.68 3.23
C GLU A 232 -19.75 2.59 4.21
N PRO A 233 -18.48 2.12 4.17
CA PRO A 233 -17.99 1.14 5.13
C PRO A 233 -18.15 1.62 6.56
N THR A 234 -18.65 0.77 7.44
CA THR A 234 -18.71 1.03 8.88
C THR A 234 -17.31 1.04 9.50
N LEU A 235 -17.15 1.56 10.71
CA LEU A 235 -15.87 1.46 11.43
C LEU A 235 -15.46 0.01 11.69
N GLU A 236 -16.41 -0.90 11.82
CA GLU A 236 -16.18 -2.33 11.99
C GLU A 236 -15.63 -2.95 10.70
N ASP A 237 -16.17 -2.60 9.54
CA ASP A 237 -15.65 -3.04 8.23
C ASP A 237 -14.21 -2.53 8.01
N VAL A 238 -13.97 -1.25 8.29
CA VAL A 238 -12.62 -0.67 8.19
C VAL A 238 -11.66 -1.36 9.15
N ARG A 239 -12.11 -1.69 10.37
CA ARG A 239 -11.33 -2.46 11.35
C ARG A 239 -11.03 -3.87 10.85
N ALA A 240 -12.02 -4.57 10.32
CA ALA A 240 -11.85 -5.92 9.77
C ALA A 240 -10.82 -5.93 8.62
N ARG A 241 -10.92 -4.95 7.71
CA ARG A 241 -9.93 -4.76 6.63
C ARG A 241 -8.52 -4.54 7.17
N ALA A 242 -8.34 -3.66 8.18
CA ALA A 242 -7.03 -3.41 8.78
C ALA A 242 -6.42 -4.68 9.41
N LEU A 243 -7.22 -5.44 10.16
CA LEU A 243 -6.79 -6.69 10.81
C LEU A 243 -6.41 -7.77 9.79
N ALA A 244 -7.17 -7.89 8.70
CA ALA A 244 -6.87 -8.84 7.63
C ALA A 244 -5.59 -8.47 6.88
N ALA A 245 -5.45 -7.20 6.48
CA ALA A 245 -4.28 -6.71 5.77
C ALA A 245 -2.99 -6.85 6.58
N GLN A 246 -2.98 -6.44 7.86
CA GLN A 246 -1.77 -6.57 8.68
C GLN A 246 -1.33 -8.03 8.89
N LYS A 247 -2.27 -8.97 8.95
CA LYS A 247 -1.96 -10.40 9.02
C LYS A 247 -1.27 -10.87 7.75
N GLN A 248 -1.76 -10.46 6.59
CA GLN A 248 -1.18 -10.79 5.29
C GLN A 248 0.20 -10.17 5.13
N LEU A 249 0.35 -8.87 5.42
CA LEU A 249 1.64 -8.16 5.37
C LEU A 249 2.68 -8.77 6.31
N GLY A 250 2.27 -9.11 7.55
CA GLY A 250 3.14 -9.82 8.48
C GLY A 250 3.64 -11.15 7.94
N SER A 251 2.81 -11.88 7.16
CA SER A 251 3.18 -13.19 6.59
C SER A 251 4.30 -13.12 5.54
N VAL A 252 4.44 -11.98 4.90
CA VAL A 252 5.49 -11.73 3.90
C VAL A 252 6.66 -10.90 4.44
N GLY A 253 6.71 -10.65 5.77
CA GLY A 253 7.84 -9.98 6.42
C GLY A 253 7.75 -8.46 6.49
N MET A 254 6.62 -7.87 6.10
CA MET A 254 6.40 -6.45 6.28
C MET A 254 6.19 -6.11 7.76
N THR A 255 7.00 -5.21 8.28
CA THR A 255 6.87 -4.66 9.63
C THR A 255 6.29 -3.25 9.63
N SER A 256 6.34 -2.61 8.47
CA SER A 256 5.85 -1.24 8.28
C SER A 256 5.25 -1.07 6.89
N VAL A 257 4.28 -0.16 6.76
CA VAL A 257 3.68 0.24 5.50
C VAL A 257 3.43 1.75 5.48
N SER A 258 3.68 2.37 4.33
CA SER A 258 3.17 3.70 4.00
C SER A 258 1.84 3.52 3.26
N GLU A 259 0.73 3.73 3.97
CA GLU A 259 -0.63 3.58 3.47
C GLU A 259 -1.02 4.82 2.66
N ALA A 260 -1.22 4.64 1.35
CA ALA A 260 -1.33 5.73 0.39
C ALA A 260 -2.77 6.18 0.10
N GLY A 261 -3.58 6.41 1.14
CA GLY A 261 -4.94 6.91 0.92
C GLY A 261 -5.90 6.72 2.10
N THR A 262 -5.52 7.22 3.28
CA THR A 262 -6.31 7.05 4.51
C THR A 262 -7.36 8.15 4.66
N ASP A 263 -8.60 7.75 4.86
CA ASP A 263 -9.73 8.63 5.19
C ASP A 263 -9.90 8.82 6.71
N ALA A 264 -10.85 9.66 7.11
CA ALA A 264 -11.11 9.95 8.51
C ALA A 264 -11.48 8.70 9.34
N SER A 265 -12.24 7.77 8.77
CA SER A 265 -12.59 6.48 9.39
C SER A 265 -11.34 5.61 9.61
N GLY A 266 -10.45 5.56 8.63
CA GLY A 266 -9.17 4.86 8.75
C GLY A 266 -8.29 5.43 9.86
N VAL A 267 -8.20 6.76 10.00
CA VAL A 267 -7.47 7.40 11.12
C VAL A 267 -8.02 6.98 12.48
N VAL A 268 -9.36 6.97 12.63
CA VAL A 268 -10.02 6.53 13.87
C VAL A 268 -9.65 5.08 14.18
N VAL A 269 -9.80 4.19 13.20
CA VAL A 269 -9.54 2.75 13.38
C VAL A 269 -8.08 2.47 13.69
N LEU A 270 -7.12 3.13 13.00
CA LEU A 270 -5.70 2.95 13.29
C LEU A 270 -5.34 3.34 14.71
N ARG A 271 -5.90 4.46 15.23
CA ARG A 271 -5.69 4.88 16.61
C ARG A 271 -6.30 3.89 17.61
N GLN A 272 -7.55 3.44 17.37
CA GLN A 272 -8.19 2.44 18.22
C GLN A 272 -7.39 1.12 18.29
N LEU A 273 -6.97 0.58 17.14
CA LEU A 273 -6.16 -0.63 17.09
C LEU A 273 -4.80 -0.46 17.79
N ALA A 274 -4.19 0.72 17.68
CA ALA A 274 -2.93 1.02 18.36
C ALA A 274 -3.12 1.12 19.89
N ASP A 275 -4.18 1.78 20.36
CA ASP A 275 -4.51 1.91 21.79
C ASP A 275 -4.83 0.56 22.43
N GLU A 276 -5.50 -0.31 21.71
CA GLU A 276 -5.79 -1.68 22.12
C GLU A 276 -4.56 -2.62 22.07
N GLY A 277 -3.47 -2.18 21.40
CA GLY A 277 -2.31 -3.02 21.13
C GLY A 277 -2.59 -4.13 20.10
N ALA A 278 -3.63 -3.97 19.29
CA ALA A 278 -4.06 -4.88 18.24
C ALA A 278 -3.42 -4.57 16.87
N LEU A 279 -2.80 -3.39 16.72
CA LEU A 279 -2.00 -3.06 15.54
C LEU A 279 -0.65 -3.77 15.64
N THR A 280 -0.36 -4.65 14.69
CA THR A 280 0.83 -5.52 14.71
C THR A 280 1.95 -5.07 13.79
N ILE A 281 1.66 -4.19 12.82
CA ILE A 281 2.63 -3.55 11.93
C ILE A 281 2.54 -2.03 12.09
N ARG A 282 3.61 -1.32 11.75
CA ARG A 282 3.62 0.15 11.78
C ARG A 282 2.96 0.71 10.53
N VAL A 283 2.14 1.73 10.70
CA VAL A 283 1.44 2.41 9.60
C VAL A 283 1.81 3.88 9.55
N ASN A 284 2.46 4.29 8.46
CA ASN A 284 2.64 5.68 8.09
C ASN A 284 1.50 6.06 7.14
N ALA A 285 0.39 6.56 7.68
CA ALA A 285 -0.83 6.84 6.93
C ALA A 285 -0.74 8.19 6.20
N PHE A 286 -0.99 8.18 4.90
CA PHE A 286 -1.16 9.38 4.09
C PHE A 286 -2.63 9.72 4.03
N LEU A 287 -3.00 10.90 4.49
CA LEU A 287 -4.38 11.35 4.33
C LEU A 287 -4.73 11.49 2.85
N SER A 288 -5.91 11.07 2.45
CA SER A 288 -6.48 11.56 1.20
C SER A 288 -6.59 13.09 1.25
N TYR A 289 -6.53 13.77 0.09
CA TYR A 289 -6.64 15.23 0.08
C TYR A 289 -7.96 15.70 0.73
N LYS A 290 -9.04 14.94 0.54
CA LYS A 290 -10.32 15.20 1.21
C LYS A 290 -10.19 15.08 2.73
N ALA A 291 -9.61 14.02 3.25
CA ALA A 291 -9.42 13.87 4.70
C ALA A 291 -8.51 14.97 5.26
N PHE A 292 -7.46 15.38 4.52
CA PHE A 292 -6.62 16.50 4.93
C PHE A 292 -7.44 17.80 5.08
N THR A 293 -8.34 18.11 4.14
CA THR A 293 -9.18 19.32 4.24
C THR A 293 -10.18 19.24 5.39
N ASP A 294 -10.71 18.07 5.67
CA ASP A 294 -11.74 17.88 6.67
C ASP A 294 -11.18 17.78 8.10
N ILE A 295 -10.09 17.04 8.30
CA ILE A 295 -9.57 16.69 9.62
C ILE A 295 -8.07 16.91 9.79
N GLY A 296 -7.35 17.45 8.79
CA GLY A 296 -5.89 17.50 8.80
C GLY A 296 -5.30 18.20 10.03
N ALA A 297 -5.94 19.28 10.51
CA ALA A 297 -5.48 19.99 11.70
C ALA A 297 -5.49 19.13 12.98
N ASP A 298 -6.38 18.14 13.05
CA ASP A 298 -6.62 17.29 14.23
C ASP A 298 -5.99 15.90 14.08
N ALA A 299 -5.77 15.47 12.83
CA ALA A 299 -5.24 14.13 12.52
C ALA A 299 -3.71 14.06 12.62
N ARG A 300 -2.99 15.18 12.37
CA ARG A 300 -1.54 15.18 12.29
C ARG A 300 -0.88 14.55 13.52
N THR A 301 0.00 13.60 13.25
CA THR A 301 0.66 12.82 14.30
C THR A 301 2.06 12.44 13.84
N ASP A 302 3.08 12.83 14.61
CA ASP A 302 4.49 12.49 14.32
C ASP A 302 4.88 11.11 14.89
N SER A 303 4.31 10.73 16.04
CA SER A 303 4.50 9.43 16.68
C SER A 303 3.30 9.13 17.58
N TYR A 304 2.70 7.96 17.42
CA TYR A 304 1.58 7.49 18.25
C TYR A 304 1.79 6.03 18.62
N ALA A 305 1.51 5.70 19.89
CA ALA A 305 1.59 4.33 20.42
C ALA A 305 2.94 3.64 20.10
N ASP A 306 4.06 4.20 20.58
CA ASP A 306 5.40 3.66 20.35
C ASP A 306 5.76 3.58 18.84
N ASP A 307 5.47 4.64 18.10
CA ASP A 307 5.70 4.78 16.66
C ASP A 307 4.90 3.79 15.78
N MET A 308 3.79 3.24 16.31
CA MET A 308 2.93 2.34 15.52
C MET A 308 2.12 3.08 14.45
N VAL A 309 1.72 4.33 14.70
CA VAL A 309 0.98 5.16 13.75
C VAL A 309 1.66 6.50 13.56
N ARG A 310 1.81 6.91 12.31
CA ARG A 310 2.24 8.23 11.88
C ARG A 310 1.27 8.79 10.86
N ILE A 311 0.93 10.07 10.94
CA ILE A 311 0.03 10.75 10.00
C ILE A 311 0.62 12.11 9.70
N ARG A 312 1.40 12.22 8.62
CA ARG A 312 2.13 13.44 8.27
C ARG A 312 2.20 13.70 6.77
N THR A 313 1.58 12.87 5.96
CA THR A 313 1.63 12.92 4.51
C THR A 313 0.22 13.07 3.94
N VAL A 314 0.10 13.75 2.82
CA VAL A 314 -1.16 13.89 2.06
C VAL A 314 -0.95 13.33 0.67
N LYS A 315 -1.76 12.33 0.28
CA LYS A 315 -1.78 11.74 -1.07
C LYS A 315 -2.64 12.58 -2.01
N GLN A 316 -2.13 12.79 -3.19
CA GLN A 316 -2.78 13.47 -4.30
C GLN A 316 -2.47 12.74 -5.61
N TYR A 317 -3.18 13.08 -6.68
CA TYR A 317 -3.03 12.48 -8.01
C TYR A 317 -2.98 13.58 -9.06
N ILE A 318 -2.16 13.38 -10.10
CA ILE A 318 -2.13 14.28 -11.27
C ILE A 318 -2.58 13.58 -12.56
N ASP A 319 -2.31 12.27 -12.69
CA ASP A 319 -2.65 11.51 -13.89
C ASP A 319 -3.06 10.07 -13.56
N GLY A 320 -3.29 9.25 -14.56
CA GLY A 320 -3.65 7.84 -14.45
C GLY A 320 -2.49 6.90 -14.79
N ALA A 321 -2.81 5.62 -15.08
CA ALA A 321 -1.84 4.56 -15.32
C ALA A 321 -1.36 4.51 -16.78
N LEU A 322 -0.14 3.98 -16.99
CA LEU A 322 0.46 3.83 -18.32
C LEU A 322 -0.30 2.81 -19.18
N GLY A 323 -0.65 1.66 -18.59
CA GLY A 323 -1.30 0.56 -19.29
C GLY A 323 -2.65 0.91 -19.91
N SER A 324 -3.42 1.77 -19.26
CA SER A 324 -4.75 2.23 -19.72
C SER A 324 -4.71 3.52 -20.56
N HIS A 325 -3.54 3.99 -21.00
CA HIS A 325 -3.33 5.28 -21.66
C HIS A 325 -3.79 6.50 -20.82
N GLY A 326 -3.91 6.35 -19.51
CA GLY A 326 -4.30 7.41 -18.58
C GLY A 326 -3.14 8.30 -18.10
N ALA A 327 -1.90 7.81 -18.18
CA ALA A 327 -0.71 8.57 -17.80
C ALA A 327 -0.51 9.77 -18.73
N ALA A 328 -0.34 10.98 -18.18
CA ALA A 328 -0.20 12.20 -18.96
C ALA A 328 1.21 12.32 -19.57
N LEU A 329 1.30 12.27 -20.89
CA LEU A 329 2.56 12.32 -21.64
C LEU A 329 2.77 13.67 -22.33
N LEU A 330 4.03 14.05 -22.53
CA LEU A 330 4.46 15.25 -23.28
C LEU A 330 4.21 15.13 -24.78
N ALA A 331 4.17 13.89 -25.28
CA ALA A 331 3.83 13.59 -26.68
C ALA A 331 2.83 12.41 -26.69
N PRO A 332 2.05 12.24 -27.77
CA PRO A 332 1.09 11.13 -27.87
C PRO A 332 1.71 9.77 -27.58
N TYR A 333 0.89 8.82 -27.17
CA TYR A 333 1.28 7.41 -27.03
C TYR A 333 1.81 6.90 -28.37
N ALA A 334 2.81 6.01 -28.35
CA ALA A 334 3.42 5.52 -29.58
C ALA A 334 2.50 4.53 -30.31
N ASP A 335 1.69 3.79 -29.57
CA ASP A 335 0.70 2.85 -30.06
C ASP A 335 -0.72 3.44 -30.20
N ASP A 336 -0.95 4.67 -29.71
CA ASP A 336 -2.21 5.41 -29.87
C ASP A 336 -1.91 6.93 -30.07
N PRO A 337 -1.67 7.35 -31.32
CA PRO A 337 -1.30 8.73 -31.65
C PRO A 337 -2.40 9.78 -31.38
N ASP A 338 -3.62 9.35 -31.12
CA ASP A 338 -4.76 10.25 -30.90
C ASP A 338 -4.88 10.72 -29.45
N THR A 339 -4.09 10.14 -28.54
CA THR A 339 -4.10 10.52 -27.12
C THR A 339 -2.69 10.72 -26.57
N SER A 340 -2.56 11.64 -25.62
CA SER A 340 -1.37 11.82 -24.78
C SER A 340 -1.70 11.59 -23.28
N GLY A 341 -2.77 10.87 -22.99
CA GLY A 341 -3.27 10.69 -21.62
C GLY A 341 -3.97 11.93 -21.08
N LEU A 342 -4.28 11.92 -19.78
CA LEU A 342 -5.11 12.92 -19.16
C LEU A 342 -4.53 13.39 -17.82
N LEU A 343 -4.51 14.70 -17.60
CA LEU A 343 -4.36 15.26 -16.25
C LEU A 343 -5.71 15.19 -15.54
N GLN A 344 -5.75 14.54 -14.37
CA GLN A 344 -6.97 14.44 -13.54
C GLN A 344 -7.28 15.74 -12.79
N VAL A 345 -6.27 16.62 -12.68
CA VAL A 345 -6.37 17.90 -11.99
C VAL A 345 -5.61 18.93 -12.80
N GLU A 346 -6.19 20.12 -12.96
CA GLU A 346 -5.52 21.23 -13.65
C GLU A 346 -4.24 21.64 -12.90
N PRO A 347 -3.17 22.05 -13.62
CA PRO A 347 -1.88 22.38 -13.00
C PRO A 347 -1.97 23.45 -11.90
N GLU A 348 -2.78 24.48 -12.09
CA GLU A 348 -2.99 25.56 -11.12
C GLU A 348 -3.68 25.06 -9.86
N GLU A 349 -4.63 24.15 -10.00
CA GLU A 349 -5.32 23.55 -8.88
C GLU A 349 -4.38 22.60 -8.11
N LEU A 350 -3.55 21.80 -8.79
CA LEU A 350 -2.53 21.00 -8.13
C LEU A 350 -1.57 21.88 -7.34
N GLN A 351 -1.07 22.96 -7.93
CA GLN A 351 -0.18 23.91 -7.26
C GLN A 351 -0.85 24.48 -5.99
N ARG A 352 -2.11 24.89 -6.07
CA ARG A 352 -2.88 25.38 -4.92
C ARG A 352 -2.98 24.33 -3.82
N ARG A 353 -3.27 23.08 -4.17
CA ARG A 353 -3.37 21.96 -3.22
C ARG A 353 -2.02 21.68 -2.57
N VAL A 354 -0.95 21.60 -3.35
CA VAL A 354 0.42 21.40 -2.83
C VAL A 354 0.80 22.50 -1.85
N GLU A 355 0.57 23.78 -2.20
CA GLU A 355 0.86 24.90 -1.28
C GLU A 355 0.03 24.81 0.00
N GLN A 356 -1.23 24.42 -0.07
CA GLN A 356 -2.08 24.23 1.10
C GLN A 356 -1.56 23.11 2.01
N VAL A 357 -1.12 21.99 1.44
CA VAL A 357 -0.53 20.86 2.18
C VAL A 357 0.77 21.28 2.88
N VAL A 358 1.65 22.00 2.17
CA VAL A 358 2.92 22.51 2.72
C VAL A 358 2.67 23.50 3.86
N ARG A 359 1.75 24.47 3.67
CA ARG A 359 1.34 25.40 4.74
C ARG A 359 0.70 24.72 5.94
N GLY A 360 0.02 23.59 5.72
CA GLY A 360 -0.53 22.74 6.79
C GLY A 360 0.54 21.97 7.56
N GLY A 361 1.80 22.04 7.15
CA GLY A 361 2.92 21.31 7.78
C GLY A 361 2.91 19.82 7.48
N TYR A 362 2.34 19.42 6.33
CA TYR A 362 2.32 18.06 5.85
C TYR A 362 3.32 17.85 4.71
N GLN A 363 3.82 16.63 4.59
CA GLN A 363 4.49 16.14 3.39
C GLN A 363 3.46 15.97 2.28
N SER A 364 3.75 16.46 1.09
CA SER A 364 2.95 16.21 -0.11
C SER A 364 3.49 14.99 -0.83
N ALA A 365 2.62 14.05 -1.17
CA ALA A 365 2.88 12.85 -1.96
C ALA A 365 1.94 12.86 -3.17
N VAL A 366 2.48 13.07 -4.37
CA VAL A 366 1.68 13.20 -5.59
C VAL A 366 1.96 12.05 -6.53
N HIS A 367 0.93 11.28 -6.88
CA HIS A 367 0.99 10.28 -7.94
C HIS A 367 1.27 10.96 -9.28
N ALA A 368 2.30 10.53 -9.97
CA ALA A 368 2.63 10.95 -11.33
C ALA A 368 3.36 9.82 -12.07
N ILE A 369 2.74 9.31 -13.12
CA ILE A 369 3.28 8.23 -13.95
C ILE A 369 3.87 8.78 -15.25
N GLY A 370 3.13 9.57 -15.99
CA GLY A 370 3.58 10.13 -17.25
C GLY A 370 4.61 11.26 -17.11
N ASP A 371 5.42 11.48 -18.14
CA ASP A 371 6.46 12.51 -18.13
C ASP A 371 5.88 13.94 -18.08
N ARG A 372 4.69 14.18 -18.65
CA ARG A 372 3.96 15.44 -18.46
C ARG A 372 3.43 15.56 -17.03
N GLY A 373 2.87 14.48 -16.47
CA GLY A 373 2.40 14.45 -15.09
C GLY A 373 3.52 14.78 -14.11
N ASN A 374 4.66 14.11 -14.24
CA ASN A 374 5.86 14.37 -13.43
C ASN A 374 6.36 15.82 -13.56
N ARG A 375 6.37 16.38 -14.78
CA ARG A 375 6.77 17.78 -15.01
C ARG A 375 5.85 18.76 -14.28
N VAL A 376 4.54 18.56 -14.38
CA VAL A 376 3.54 19.41 -13.70
C VAL A 376 3.73 19.37 -12.18
N VAL A 377 4.00 18.20 -11.61
CA VAL A 377 4.25 18.07 -10.16
C VAL A 377 5.54 18.78 -9.76
N LEU A 378 6.62 18.60 -10.52
CA LEU A 378 7.89 19.29 -10.26
C LEU A 378 7.75 20.82 -10.36
N ASP A 379 6.96 21.32 -11.31
CA ASP A 379 6.67 22.74 -11.45
C ASP A 379 5.86 23.26 -10.25
N ALA A 380 4.86 22.51 -9.80
CA ALA A 380 4.06 22.84 -8.62
C ALA A 380 4.93 22.90 -7.34
N TYR A 381 5.84 21.95 -7.14
CA TYR A 381 6.78 21.97 -6.03
C TYR A 381 7.74 23.16 -6.12
N GLU A 382 8.36 23.38 -7.28
CA GLU A 382 9.33 24.47 -7.45
C GLU A 382 8.68 25.84 -7.21
N GLN A 383 7.48 26.06 -7.71
CA GLN A 383 6.73 27.30 -7.48
C GLN A 383 6.33 27.45 -6.00
N THR A 384 5.85 26.37 -5.37
CA THR A 384 5.48 26.38 -3.96
C THR A 384 6.70 26.70 -3.09
N PHE A 385 7.85 26.06 -3.34
CA PHE A 385 9.07 26.28 -2.54
C PHE A 385 9.62 27.72 -2.66
N ARG A 386 9.48 28.34 -3.84
CA ARG A 386 9.81 29.77 -4.02
C ARG A 386 8.91 30.68 -3.20
N ARG A 387 7.65 30.30 -2.98
CA ARG A 387 6.65 31.14 -2.29
C ARG A 387 6.61 30.93 -0.79
N VAL A 388 6.76 29.70 -0.32
CA VAL A 388 6.52 29.33 1.09
C VAL A 388 7.61 28.44 1.69
N GLY A 389 8.65 28.09 0.92
CA GLY A 389 9.65 27.08 1.31
C GLY A 389 9.11 25.66 1.21
N ASP A 390 9.97 24.68 1.46
CA ASP A 390 9.65 23.24 1.48
C ASP A 390 9.25 22.74 2.89
N ALA A 391 9.34 23.60 3.89
CA ALA A 391 9.10 23.30 5.30
C ALA A 391 9.92 22.08 5.84
N GLY A 392 10.96 21.63 5.14
CA GLY A 392 11.76 20.45 5.49
C GLY A 392 10.98 19.14 5.45
N MET A 393 9.88 19.09 4.67
CA MET A 393 8.92 17.97 4.68
C MET A 393 9.32 16.80 3.78
N ARG A 394 10.42 16.87 3.01
CA ARG A 394 10.87 15.80 2.11
C ARG A 394 9.74 15.34 1.19
N HIS A 395 9.18 16.27 0.41
CA HIS A 395 8.06 15.99 -0.50
C HIS A 395 8.41 14.90 -1.49
N ARG A 396 7.41 14.18 -1.97
CA ARG A 396 7.63 12.99 -2.77
C ARG A 396 6.70 12.94 -3.97
N ILE A 397 7.19 12.33 -5.03
CA ILE A 397 6.40 11.91 -6.18
C ILE A 397 6.28 10.39 -6.10
N GLU A 398 5.06 9.91 -6.20
CA GLU A 398 4.74 8.48 -6.22
C GLU A 398 4.81 7.97 -7.65
N HIS A 399 5.35 6.79 -7.83
CA HIS A 399 5.63 6.09 -9.07
C HIS A 399 6.83 6.64 -9.83
N VAL A 400 6.88 7.92 -10.20
CA VAL A 400 8.01 8.51 -10.96
C VAL A 400 8.37 7.60 -12.16
N GLN A 401 7.32 7.06 -12.82
CA GLN A 401 7.47 5.90 -13.67
C GLN A 401 8.10 6.22 -15.00
N VAL A 402 7.66 7.32 -15.64
CA VAL A 402 8.21 7.85 -16.89
C VAL A 402 8.67 9.29 -16.65
N LEU A 403 9.94 9.58 -16.88
CA LEU A 403 10.52 10.91 -16.75
C LEU A 403 11.08 11.39 -18.07
N SER A 404 10.88 12.68 -18.38
CA SER A 404 11.74 13.35 -19.35
C SER A 404 13.17 13.44 -18.81
N PRO A 405 14.21 13.14 -19.61
CA PRO A 405 15.61 13.28 -19.18
C PRO A 405 15.94 14.67 -18.61
N GLU A 406 15.28 15.73 -19.07
CA GLU A 406 15.43 17.09 -18.58
C GLU A 406 14.92 17.28 -17.14
N ASP A 407 13.94 16.47 -16.71
CA ASP A 407 13.31 16.57 -15.40
C ASP A 407 14.03 15.71 -14.34
N ILE A 408 14.78 14.68 -14.75
CA ILE A 408 15.51 13.80 -13.82
C ILE A 408 16.39 14.60 -12.84
N PRO A 409 17.23 15.58 -13.24
CA PRO A 409 18.05 16.34 -12.30
C PRO A 409 17.26 17.23 -11.34
N ARG A 410 16.00 17.55 -11.66
CA ARG A 410 15.14 18.40 -10.83
C ARG A 410 14.77 17.74 -9.51
N LEU A 411 14.56 16.40 -9.50
CA LEU A 411 14.26 15.67 -8.27
C LEU A 411 15.35 15.90 -7.22
N ARG A 412 16.61 15.68 -7.60
CA ARG A 412 17.74 15.90 -6.67
C ARG A 412 17.89 17.37 -6.29
N ARG A 413 17.78 18.29 -7.25
CA ARG A 413 17.90 19.75 -7.00
C ARG A 413 16.84 20.27 -6.03
N LEU A 414 15.60 19.78 -6.13
CA LEU A 414 14.47 20.16 -5.29
C LEU A 414 14.36 19.34 -4.00
N GLY A 415 15.20 18.32 -3.83
CA GLY A 415 15.13 17.41 -2.68
C GLY A 415 13.89 16.52 -2.68
N ILE A 416 13.33 16.23 -3.86
CA ILE A 416 12.13 15.39 -4.01
C ILE A 416 12.50 13.92 -3.94
N ILE A 417 11.75 13.16 -3.16
CA ILE A 417 11.85 11.71 -3.05
C ILE A 417 11.17 11.07 -4.26
N ALA A 418 11.86 10.14 -4.92
CA ALA A 418 11.30 9.29 -5.96
C ALA A 418 10.79 7.97 -5.35
N SER A 419 9.50 7.88 -5.04
CA SER A 419 8.88 6.68 -4.47
C SER A 419 8.45 5.75 -5.60
N MET A 420 9.19 4.65 -5.78
CA MET A 420 9.04 3.79 -6.95
C MET A 420 8.63 2.36 -6.55
N GLN A 421 8.05 1.64 -7.51
CA GLN A 421 7.64 0.24 -7.35
C GLN A 421 8.47 -0.63 -8.30
N PRO A 422 9.50 -1.34 -7.80
CA PRO A 422 10.33 -2.18 -8.68
C PRO A 422 9.53 -3.26 -9.42
N VAL A 423 8.50 -3.80 -8.80
CA VAL A 423 7.64 -4.82 -9.41
C VAL A 423 6.89 -4.28 -10.64
N HIS A 424 6.48 -3.00 -10.65
CA HIS A 424 5.81 -2.40 -11.80
C HIS A 424 6.66 -2.44 -13.08
N ALA A 425 8.00 -2.34 -12.97
CA ALA A 425 8.84 -2.49 -14.16
C ALA A 425 8.74 -3.88 -14.80
N THR A 426 8.60 -4.92 -14.00
CA THR A 426 8.45 -6.30 -14.51
C THR A 426 7.02 -6.63 -14.93
N ASP A 427 6.04 -5.98 -14.33
CA ASP A 427 4.64 -6.10 -14.73
C ASP A 427 4.40 -5.37 -16.09
N ASP A 428 5.04 -4.21 -16.27
CA ASP A 428 4.84 -3.31 -17.42
C ASP A 428 5.78 -3.58 -18.61
N MET A 429 6.87 -4.32 -18.43
CA MET A 429 7.89 -4.54 -19.47
C MET A 429 7.35 -5.09 -20.79
N ASN A 430 6.19 -5.76 -20.75
CA ASN A 430 5.55 -6.34 -21.94
C ASN A 430 4.75 -5.31 -22.76
N MET A 431 4.52 -4.10 -22.23
CA MET A 431 3.72 -3.07 -22.92
C MET A 431 4.34 -1.66 -22.88
N ALA A 432 5.23 -1.37 -21.92
CA ALA A 432 5.70 -0.01 -21.69
C ALA A 432 6.40 0.59 -22.91
N GLU A 433 7.22 -0.21 -23.62
CA GLU A 433 7.94 0.26 -24.81
C GLU A 433 6.98 0.52 -25.98
N ASP A 434 5.94 -0.30 -26.13
CA ASP A 434 4.88 -0.07 -27.12
C ASP A 434 4.13 1.25 -26.81
N ARG A 435 3.87 1.53 -25.53
CA ARG A 435 3.16 2.74 -25.08
C ARG A 435 3.94 4.03 -25.31
N ILE A 436 5.24 4.04 -25.01
CA ILE A 436 6.01 5.29 -24.99
C ILE A 436 7.13 5.35 -26.04
N GLY A 437 7.45 4.23 -26.71
CA GLY A 437 8.48 4.15 -27.74
C GLY A 437 9.91 4.15 -27.18
N ALA A 438 10.86 3.76 -28.05
CA ALA A 438 12.26 3.47 -27.71
C ALA A 438 13.07 4.66 -27.14
N GLU A 439 12.63 5.90 -27.36
CA GLU A 439 13.34 7.06 -26.81
C GLU A 439 12.87 7.40 -25.39
N ARG A 440 11.56 7.44 -25.15
CA ARG A 440 11.02 7.78 -23.83
C ARG A 440 11.25 6.71 -22.78
N ILE A 441 11.34 5.43 -23.19
CA ILE A 441 11.64 4.31 -22.28
C ILE A 441 12.98 4.50 -21.54
N LYS A 442 13.93 5.24 -22.10
CA LYS A 442 15.22 5.55 -21.47
C LYS A 442 15.09 6.37 -20.18
N GLY A 443 14.01 7.13 -20.03
CA GLY A 443 13.67 7.86 -18.81
C GLY A 443 12.68 7.13 -17.89
N ALA A 444 12.22 5.94 -18.29
CA ALA A 444 11.25 5.17 -17.52
C ALA A 444 11.94 4.14 -16.61
N TYR A 445 11.40 3.94 -15.40
CA TYR A 445 11.93 2.98 -14.41
C TYR A 445 13.45 3.15 -14.20
N ALA A 446 13.93 4.41 -14.19
CA ALA A 446 15.34 4.79 -14.30
C ALA A 446 16.04 4.81 -12.91
N TRP A 447 15.97 3.70 -12.16
CA TRP A 447 16.43 3.64 -10.77
C TRP A 447 17.92 3.92 -10.60
N ARG A 448 18.77 3.32 -11.44
CA ARG A 448 20.22 3.54 -11.40
C ARG A 448 20.54 5.02 -11.60
N THR A 449 19.94 5.62 -12.62
CA THR A 449 20.12 7.05 -12.91
C THR A 449 19.75 7.93 -11.72
N LEU A 450 18.63 7.62 -11.05
CA LEU A 450 18.16 8.36 -9.88
C LEU A 450 19.05 8.14 -8.65
N ILE A 451 19.52 6.91 -8.41
CA ILE A 451 20.43 6.59 -7.31
C ILE A 451 21.78 7.27 -7.51
N ASP A 452 22.34 7.20 -8.71
CA ASP A 452 23.67 7.75 -9.02
C ASP A 452 23.74 9.27 -8.87
N GLN A 453 22.63 9.98 -9.13
CA GLN A 453 22.57 11.41 -8.83
C GLN A 453 22.30 11.73 -7.35
N GLY A 454 22.03 10.73 -6.49
CA GLY A 454 21.78 10.87 -5.06
C GLY A 454 20.35 11.23 -4.71
N THR A 455 19.36 10.89 -5.54
CA THR A 455 17.94 10.99 -5.20
C THR A 455 17.56 9.88 -4.22
N HIS A 456 16.80 10.21 -3.18
CA HIS A 456 16.23 9.21 -2.27
C HIS A 456 15.18 8.39 -3.00
N LEU A 457 15.30 7.05 -2.94
CA LEU A 457 14.47 6.12 -3.68
C LEU A 457 13.92 5.02 -2.75
N PRO A 458 12.87 5.30 -1.98
CA PRO A 458 12.12 4.27 -1.27
C PRO A 458 11.33 3.42 -2.26
N SER A 459 11.30 2.11 -2.01
CA SER A 459 10.53 1.14 -2.79
C SER A 459 9.26 0.70 -2.07
N GLY A 460 8.19 0.53 -2.82
CA GLY A 460 6.93 -0.08 -2.43
C GLY A 460 6.45 -1.07 -3.47
N SER A 461 5.28 -1.62 -3.29
CA SER A 461 4.63 -2.53 -4.24
C SER A 461 3.36 -1.96 -4.86
N ASP A 462 2.79 -0.94 -4.23
CA ASP A 462 1.47 -0.42 -4.59
C ASP A 462 0.35 -1.49 -4.44
N PHE A 463 0.58 -2.44 -3.50
CA PHE A 463 -0.43 -3.50 -3.28
C PHE A 463 -1.81 -2.89 -2.98
N PRO A 464 -2.90 -3.47 -3.47
CA PRO A 464 -3.01 -4.76 -4.15
C PRO A 464 -2.93 -4.67 -5.69
N VAL A 465 -2.39 -3.58 -6.26
CA VAL A 465 -2.14 -3.47 -7.71
C VAL A 465 -1.10 -4.52 -8.12
N SER A 466 0.02 -4.60 -7.40
CA SER A 466 0.99 -5.68 -7.51
C SER A 466 1.07 -6.48 -6.20
N SER A 467 1.93 -7.52 -6.19
CA SER A 467 2.11 -8.39 -5.03
C SER A 467 2.66 -7.63 -3.82
N GLU A 468 2.07 -7.84 -2.65
CA GLU A 468 2.55 -7.30 -1.36
C GLU A 468 3.84 -7.97 -0.86
N ASN A 469 4.31 -9.03 -1.52
CA ASN A 469 5.53 -9.74 -1.13
C ASN A 469 6.78 -8.90 -1.47
N PRO A 470 7.53 -8.38 -0.49
CA PRO A 470 8.71 -7.54 -0.75
C PRO A 470 9.82 -8.27 -1.50
N PHE A 471 9.85 -9.60 -1.46
CA PHE A 471 10.86 -10.38 -2.18
C PHE A 471 10.62 -10.40 -3.69
N ASP A 472 9.40 -10.15 -4.16
CA ASP A 472 9.12 -9.88 -5.57
C ASP A 472 9.74 -8.54 -6.00
N GLY A 473 9.52 -7.49 -5.21
CA GLY A 473 10.11 -6.18 -5.47
C GLY A 473 11.66 -6.19 -5.38
N LEU A 474 12.23 -6.89 -4.38
CA LEU A 474 13.69 -7.08 -4.27
C LEU A 474 14.24 -7.85 -5.47
N HIS A 475 13.52 -8.87 -5.96
CA HIS A 475 13.89 -9.62 -7.16
C HIS A 475 13.89 -8.71 -8.39
N ALA A 476 12.78 -8.02 -8.64
CA ALA A 476 12.64 -7.09 -9.76
C ALA A 476 13.71 -5.99 -9.73
N ALA A 477 14.00 -5.43 -8.55
CA ALA A 477 15.01 -4.39 -8.37
C ALA A 477 16.41 -4.83 -8.79
N VAL A 478 16.79 -6.07 -8.48
CA VAL A 478 18.14 -6.59 -8.71
C VAL A 478 18.30 -7.23 -10.09
N THR A 479 17.27 -7.94 -10.56
CA THR A 479 17.36 -8.74 -11.78
C THR A 479 16.70 -8.09 -13.00
N ARG A 480 15.71 -7.23 -12.78
CA ARG A 480 14.85 -6.68 -13.83
C ARG A 480 14.20 -7.77 -14.70
N THR A 481 13.85 -8.90 -14.05
CA THR A 481 13.13 -10.02 -14.67
C THR A 481 11.87 -10.35 -13.90
N ASP A 482 10.91 -11.00 -14.59
CA ASP A 482 9.77 -11.63 -13.93
C ASP A 482 10.19 -12.88 -13.13
N ARG A 483 9.20 -13.57 -12.54
CA ARG A 483 9.42 -14.82 -11.77
C ARG A 483 9.94 -15.98 -12.64
N ASP A 484 9.71 -15.94 -13.95
CA ASP A 484 10.22 -16.92 -14.93
C ASP A 484 11.64 -16.59 -15.41
N GLY A 485 12.27 -15.51 -14.92
CA GLY A 485 13.60 -15.05 -15.31
C GLY A 485 13.61 -14.38 -16.68
N LYS A 486 12.50 -13.83 -17.14
CA LYS A 486 12.38 -13.15 -18.43
C LYS A 486 12.34 -11.63 -18.27
N PRO A 487 12.87 -10.87 -19.24
CA PRO A 487 13.72 -11.34 -20.34
C PRO A 487 15.09 -11.81 -19.86
N ALA A 488 15.70 -12.72 -20.59
CA ALA A 488 17.05 -13.22 -20.26
C ALA A 488 18.05 -12.05 -20.18
N GLY A 489 18.72 -11.92 -19.03
CA GLY A 489 19.65 -10.82 -18.75
C GLY A 489 19.00 -9.57 -18.16
N GLY A 490 17.68 -9.52 -18.03
CA GLY A 490 16.94 -8.40 -17.46
C GLY A 490 16.48 -7.35 -18.48
N TRP A 491 15.34 -6.72 -18.20
CA TRP A 491 14.81 -5.61 -18.98
C TRP A 491 15.51 -4.31 -18.60
N TYR A 492 16.28 -3.71 -19.53
CA TYR A 492 17.16 -2.56 -19.26
C TYR A 492 18.05 -2.78 -18.01
N PRO A 493 18.91 -3.82 -18.03
CA PRO A 493 19.63 -4.26 -16.82
C PRO A 493 20.62 -3.22 -16.27
N GLU A 494 21.01 -2.22 -17.08
CA GLU A 494 21.80 -1.08 -16.64
C GLU A 494 21.10 -0.22 -15.59
N GLN A 495 19.79 -0.32 -15.47
CA GLN A 495 19.00 0.36 -14.45
C GLN A 495 18.79 -0.49 -13.17
N ALA A 496 19.36 -1.69 -13.09
CA ALA A 496 19.24 -2.55 -11.92
C ALA A 496 19.92 -1.96 -10.67
N MET A 497 19.38 -2.31 -9.51
CA MET A 497 19.99 -2.03 -8.21
C MET A 497 20.96 -3.15 -7.83
N THR A 498 21.97 -2.82 -7.02
CA THR A 498 22.71 -3.84 -6.29
C THR A 498 21.82 -4.43 -5.17
N PRO A 499 22.08 -5.66 -4.69
CA PRO A 499 21.33 -6.24 -3.57
C PRO A 499 21.30 -5.37 -2.31
N VAL A 500 22.38 -4.63 -2.04
CA VAL A 500 22.47 -3.71 -0.89
C VAL A 500 21.57 -2.49 -1.10
N GLU A 501 21.52 -1.92 -2.28
CA GLU A 501 20.62 -0.82 -2.62
C GLU A 501 19.16 -1.26 -2.59
N ALA A 502 18.85 -2.46 -3.10
CA ALA A 502 17.52 -3.04 -3.03
C ALA A 502 17.05 -3.24 -1.58
N LEU A 503 17.88 -3.80 -0.68
CA LEU A 503 17.54 -3.85 0.75
C LEU A 503 17.38 -2.46 1.35
N ARG A 504 18.25 -1.51 0.99
CA ARG A 504 18.18 -0.12 1.45
C ARG A 504 16.85 0.53 1.05
N SER A 505 16.37 0.27 -0.17
CA SER A 505 15.13 0.85 -0.69
C SER A 505 13.87 0.32 0.01
N TYR A 506 13.90 -0.85 0.66
CA TYR A 506 12.82 -1.41 1.48
C TYR A 506 13.04 -1.25 3.00
N THR A 507 14.09 -0.55 3.44
CA THR A 507 14.39 -0.37 4.87
C THR A 507 14.73 1.08 5.23
N VAL A 508 15.91 1.54 4.84
CA VAL A 508 16.43 2.88 5.20
C VAL A 508 15.69 3.99 4.48
N GLU A 509 15.46 3.85 3.19
CA GLU A 509 14.83 4.88 2.37
C GLU A 509 13.36 5.13 2.75
N PRO A 510 12.50 4.09 2.98
CA PRO A 510 11.16 4.32 3.50
C PRO A 510 11.14 4.96 4.89
N ALA A 511 12.05 4.55 5.78
CA ALA A 511 12.18 5.19 7.09
C ALA A 511 12.56 6.67 6.96
N HIS A 512 13.48 7.02 6.05
CA HIS A 512 13.83 8.40 5.72
C HIS A 512 12.63 9.17 5.14
N ALA A 513 11.91 8.57 4.20
CA ALA A 513 10.73 9.18 3.58
C ALA A 513 9.62 9.46 4.62
N ALA A 514 9.48 8.58 5.61
CA ALA A 514 8.55 8.73 6.71
C ALA A 514 9.09 9.60 7.87
N HIS A 515 10.28 10.21 7.79
CA HIS A 515 10.96 10.90 8.88
C HIS A 515 11.13 10.05 10.16
N GLN A 516 11.29 8.75 10.01
CA GLN A 516 11.45 7.78 11.11
C GLN A 516 12.83 7.11 11.12
N GLU A 517 13.81 7.60 10.34
CA GLU A 517 15.15 7.02 10.26
C GLU A 517 15.91 7.02 11.59
N HIS A 518 15.48 7.82 12.54
CA HIS A 518 16.06 7.84 13.90
C HIS A 518 15.59 6.68 14.78
N VAL A 519 14.47 6.03 14.41
CA VAL A 519 13.88 4.91 15.16
C VAL A 519 13.69 3.63 14.34
N LEU A 520 13.72 3.70 13.00
CA LEU A 520 13.46 2.57 12.07
C LEU A 520 14.56 2.44 11.00
N GLY A 521 14.42 1.45 10.13
CA GLY A 521 15.20 1.23 8.91
C GLY A 521 16.52 0.49 9.10
N THR A 522 17.05 0.43 10.33
CA THR A 522 18.26 -0.33 10.66
C THR A 522 18.17 -0.95 12.05
N LEU A 523 19.01 -1.97 12.32
CA LEU A 523 19.11 -2.60 13.65
C LEU A 523 20.28 -2.01 14.43
N GLU A 524 20.30 -0.68 14.60
CA GLU A 524 21.28 0.02 15.40
C GLU A 524 20.77 0.27 16.83
N PRO A 525 21.67 0.34 17.85
CA PRO A 525 21.25 0.61 19.23
C PRO A 525 20.36 1.85 19.34
N GLY A 526 19.27 1.72 20.10
CA GLY A 526 18.24 2.75 20.32
C GLY A 526 17.06 2.68 19.34
N LYS A 527 17.20 2.06 18.17
CA LYS A 527 16.10 1.87 17.21
C LYS A 527 15.21 0.69 17.58
N TRP A 528 14.01 0.63 17.03
CA TRP A 528 13.12 -0.49 17.21
C TRP A 528 13.73 -1.79 16.66
N GLY A 529 13.55 -2.88 17.38
CA GLY A 529 13.98 -4.22 16.99
C GLY A 529 12.93 -4.89 16.10
N ASP A 530 12.65 -4.25 14.98
CA ASP A 530 11.79 -4.80 13.95
C ASP A 530 12.64 -5.63 13.00
N PHE A 531 12.32 -6.91 12.84
CA PHE A 531 13.13 -7.81 12.01
C PHE A 531 12.32 -8.98 11.46
N VAL A 532 12.87 -9.61 10.42
CA VAL A 532 12.34 -10.82 9.82
C VAL A 532 13.39 -11.92 9.81
N LEU A 533 12.97 -13.16 10.05
CA LEU A 533 13.76 -14.36 9.83
C LEU A 533 13.33 -15.03 8.54
N THR A 534 14.29 -15.36 7.68
CA THR A 534 14.05 -15.98 6.38
C THR A 534 14.82 -17.29 6.22
N ASP A 535 14.31 -18.15 5.33
CA ASP A 535 14.93 -19.43 5.01
C ASP A 535 16.16 -19.29 4.09
N THR A 536 16.22 -18.19 3.34
CA THR A 536 17.22 -17.95 2.29
C THR A 536 17.93 -16.62 2.52
N ASP A 537 19.19 -16.57 2.11
CA ASP A 537 20.02 -15.37 2.13
C ASP A 537 19.89 -14.63 0.78
N PRO A 538 19.24 -13.46 0.73
CA PRO A 538 19.10 -12.71 -0.52
C PRO A 538 20.43 -12.17 -1.07
N PHE A 539 21.51 -12.18 -0.26
CA PHE A 539 22.85 -11.78 -0.68
C PHE A 539 23.75 -12.96 -1.10
N ASP A 540 23.31 -14.22 -0.82
CA ASP A 540 24.05 -15.44 -1.11
C ASP A 540 23.05 -16.55 -1.48
N LEU A 541 22.46 -16.41 -2.66
CA LEU A 541 21.43 -17.34 -3.13
C LEU A 541 22.03 -18.68 -3.55
N PRO A 542 21.45 -19.80 -3.13
CA PRO A 542 21.79 -21.10 -3.66
C PRO A 542 21.60 -21.15 -5.19
N SER A 543 22.43 -21.92 -5.89
CA SER A 543 22.30 -22.11 -7.34
C SER A 543 20.89 -22.54 -7.73
N GLY A 544 20.30 -21.85 -8.72
CA GLY A 544 18.95 -22.11 -9.22
C GLY A 544 17.82 -21.56 -8.36
N ARG A 545 18.11 -20.79 -7.31
CA ARG A 545 17.11 -20.11 -6.48
C ARG A 545 17.08 -18.61 -6.77
N ALA A 546 15.88 -18.05 -6.87
CA ALA A 546 15.66 -16.61 -7.07
C ALA A 546 15.24 -15.92 -5.76
N VAL A 547 15.45 -14.59 -5.68
CA VAL A 547 15.12 -13.78 -4.48
C VAL A 547 13.64 -13.91 -4.11
N TRP A 548 12.73 -13.87 -5.09
CA TRP A 548 11.28 -13.97 -4.86
C TRP A 548 10.83 -15.29 -4.19
N GLN A 549 11.66 -16.34 -4.23
CA GLN A 549 11.39 -17.63 -3.59
C GLN A 549 11.76 -17.65 -2.09
N THR A 550 12.28 -16.55 -1.55
CA THR A 550 12.60 -16.43 -0.14
C THR A 550 11.32 -16.54 0.71
N LYS A 551 11.36 -17.44 1.69
CA LYS A 551 10.23 -17.63 2.62
C LYS A 551 10.51 -16.91 3.94
N VAL A 552 9.52 -16.16 4.39
CA VAL A 552 9.52 -15.60 5.74
C VAL A 552 9.16 -16.70 6.73
N LEU A 553 9.97 -16.87 7.76
CA LEU A 553 9.74 -17.82 8.82
C LEU A 553 9.07 -17.15 10.02
N GLN A 554 9.57 -15.98 10.40
CA GLN A 554 9.02 -15.19 11.50
C GLN A 554 9.16 -13.70 11.22
N THR A 555 8.15 -12.93 11.64
CA THR A 555 8.14 -11.46 11.60
C THR A 555 7.99 -10.92 13.03
N TRP A 556 8.82 -9.93 13.37
CA TRP A 556 8.90 -9.34 14.70
C TRP A 556 8.82 -7.82 14.63
N VAL A 557 7.97 -7.22 15.46
CA VAL A 557 7.81 -5.76 15.60
C VAL A 557 7.97 -5.39 17.08
N ALA A 558 8.84 -4.45 17.39
CA ALA A 558 9.13 -4.02 18.76
C ALA A 558 9.40 -5.20 19.71
N GLY A 559 10.16 -6.22 19.27
CA GLY A 559 10.48 -7.40 20.07
C GLY A 559 9.30 -8.34 20.37
N LYS A 560 8.16 -8.15 19.69
CA LYS A 560 6.99 -9.04 19.71
C LYS A 560 6.90 -9.78 18.39
N ARG A 561 6.67 -11.08 18.44
CA ARG A 561 6.41 -11.87 17.24
C ARG A 561 4.99 -11.59 16.76
N VAL A 562 4.85 -11.15 15.52
CA VAL A 562 3.57 -10.82 14.88
C VAL A 562 3.07 -11.95 14.00
N GLY A 563 3.94 -12.89 13.62
CA GLY A 563 3.58 -14.08 12.87
C GLY A 563 4.69 -15.14 12.87
N GLU A 564 4.30 -16.39 12.70
CA GLU A 564 5.17 -17.54 12.48
C GLU A 564 4.62 -18.33 11.32
N TYR A 565 5.41 -18.48 10.26
CA TYR A 565 4.94 -18.96 8.96
C TYR A 565 5.73 -20.15 8.44
N GLY A 566 6.69 -20.65 9.24
CA GLY A 566 7.49 -21.81 8.96
C GLY A 566 8.36 -22.19 10.16
N ASP A 567 8.89 -23.41 10.14
CA ASP A 567 9.80 -23.90 11.16
C ASP A 567 11.19 -23.24 11.03
N LEU A 568 11.70 -22.77 12.17
CA LEU A 568 13.07 -22.27 12.28
C LEU A 568 14.10 -23.37 12.03
#